data_cf1e3f89f580a8973b200a46e516be05
#
_entry.id   cf1e3f89f580a8973b200a46e516be05
#
_cell.length_a   1.000
_cell.length_b   1.000
_cell.length_c   1.000
_cell.angle_alpha   90.00
_cell.angle_beta   90.00
_cell.angle_gamma   90.00
#
_symmetry.space_group_name_H-M   'P 1'
#
loop_
_entity.id
_entity.type
_entity.pdbx_description
1 polymer ?
#
loop_
_entity_poly.entity_id
_entity_poly.type
_entity_poly.pdbx_seq_one_letter_code
_entity_poly.pdbx_strand_id
1 'polypeptide(L)'
;FEKIYGNFFQIQEATNESGHYYAFARMIRAITMLRVADCYGPMPYSQVKKGNFYVAYDTEEQVYKNIMEDFASAANVLYNYYKDTNGNAPLASNDPVFSGNYANWARLANSMRLRVAIRISTAYPEMAKENAEAAASHEAGLIEANNDNAMMDCGSQTNPYQLAAVSWGDLRVNANIVDYMNGYGDPRMSKYFNHSTFTGHTQEYVGMRSGEDGFAKSDVAGYSIPAITGTSKLLVFCAAETAFLRAEGKLKNWSVGNKSAKEYYEEGIKLSMEQYGTTMPDNYLTNTEKPTVSHNNDPRGHAYTISNTVAVAWNDNNEEENLQRIITQKWIANYPLGLEAWAEYRRTGYPELYPCIDNLSPSGVDSKRGMRRLRFPYTEVQNNHSNYQQGVSYLKNGGPDN
;
A
#
# COMPACT_ATOMS: atom_id res chain seq x y z
N PHE A 1 9.90 8.51 13.22
CA PHE A 1 11.32 8.83 13.11
C PHE A 1 12.13 8.14 14.21
N GLU A 2 11.95 8.48 15.48
CA GLU A 2 12.77 8.04 16.60
C GLU A 2 13.04 6.52 16.63
N LYS A 3 12.00 5.70 16.51
CA LYS A 3 12.12 4.23 16.55
C LYS A 3 12.95 3.62 15.40
N ILE A 4 13.06 4.30 14.28
CA ILE A 4 13.79 3.82 13.11
C ILE A 4 15.22 4.38 13.10
N TYR A 5 15.36 5.69 13.28
CA TYR A 5 16.67 6.33 13.15
C TYR A 5 17.64 5.97 14.27
N GLY A 6 17.17 5.69 15.50
CA GLY A 6 18.04 5.22 16.57
C GLY A 6 18.81 3.95 16.19
N ASN A 7 18.11 2.93 15.72
CA ASN A 7 18.71 1.68 15.26
C ASN A 7 19.50 1.87 13.96
N PHE A 8 18.99 2.69 13.03
CA PHE A 8 19.68 3.00 11.77
C PHE A 8 21.08 3.56 12.03
N PHE A 9 21.22 4.55 12.91
CA PHE A 9 22.52 5.15 13.25
C PHE A 9 23.48 4.18 13.91
N GLN A 10 22.99 3.28 14.77
CA GLN A 10 23.86 2.25 15.37
C GLN A 10 24.44 1.30 14.29
N ILE A 11 23.62 0.88 13.33
CA ILE A 11 24.06 0.03 12.23
C ILE A 11 25.01 0.80 11.30
N GLN A 12 24.68 2.05 10.99
CA GLN A 12 25.50 2.94 10.16
C GLN A 12 26.93 3.08 10.74
N GLU A 13 27.06 3.35 12.03
CA GLU A 13 28.35 3.45 12.72
C GLU A 13 29.09 2.09 12.76
N ALA A 14 28.39 1.01 13.14
CA ALA A 14 28.99 -0.30 13.27
C ALA A 14 29.51 -0.88 11.93
N THR A 15 28.93 -0.46 10.82
CA THR A 15 29.23 -0.97 9.46
C THR A 15 30.08 -0.04 8.63
N ASN A 16 30.43 1.15 9.12
CA ASN A 16 31.05 2.23 8.33
C ASN A 16 30.32 2.47 7.00
N GLU A 17 28.97 2.49 7.05
CA GLU A 17 28.07 2.73 5.91
C GLU A 17 28.26 1.74 4.74
N SER A 18 28.64 0.51 5.02
CA SER A 18 28.94 -0.49 3.97
C SER A 18 28.40 -1.88 4.31
N GLY A 19 28.34 -2.73 3.26
CA GLY A 19 27.98 -4.13 3.37
C GLY A 19 26.48 -4.40 3.53
N HIS A 20 26.16 -5.68 3.65
CA HIS A 20 24.78 -6.15 3.61
C HIS A 20 23.92 -5.72 4.82
N TYR A 21 24.49 -5.59 6.01
CA TYR A 21 23.74 -5.10 7.18
C TYR A 21 23.33 -3.63 7.01
N TYR A 22 24.21 -2.80 6.44
CA TYR A 22 23.84 -1.41 6.15
C TYR A 22 22.80 -1.31 5.03
N ALA A 23 22.90 -2.18 4.02
CA ALA A 23 21.90 -2.27 2.96
C ALA A 23 20.50 -2.62 3.52
N PHE A 24 20.41 -3.55 4.48
CA PHE A 24 19.15 -3.82 5.21
C PHE A 24 18.68 -2.59 5.97
N ALA A 25 19.54 -1.90 6.69
CA ALA A 25 19.16 -0.72 7.45
C ALA A 25 18.57 0.37 6.54
N ARG A 26 19.22 0.62 5.37
CA ARG A 26 18.72 1.55 4.35
C ARG A 26 17.36 1.13 3.80
N MET A 27 17.19 -0.16 3.49
CA MET A 27 15.94 -0.70 2.97
C MET A 27 14.79 -0.55 3.97
N ILE A 28 14.99 -0.92 5.24
CA ILE A 28 13.96 -0.80 6.29
C ILE A 28 13.62 0.67 6.54
N ARG A 29 14.63 1.56 6.53
CA ARG A 29 14.41 3.00 6.56
C ARG A 29 13.53 3.44 5.39
N ALA A 30 13.87 3.06 4.16
CA ALA A 30 13.12 3.44 2.96
C ALA A 30 11.67 2.95 2.99
N ILE A 31 11.42 1.68 3.37
CA ILE A 31 10.06 1.12 3.52
C ILE A 31 9.23 1.93 4.52
N THR A 32 9.84 2.28 5.66
CA THR A 32 9.13 3.00 6.72
C THR A 32 8.89 4.45 6.36
N MET A 33 9.91 5.12 5.80
CA MET A 33 9.83 6.53 5.45
C MET A 33 8.96 6.78 4.21
N LEU A 34 8.82 5.80 3.32
CA LEU A 34 7.85 5.88 2.22
C LEU A 34 6.43 6.13 2.73
N ARG A 35 6.02 5.46 3.83
CA ARG A 35 4.70 5.70 4.44
C ARG A 35 4.58 7.13 4.99
N VAL A 36 5.67 7.68 5.52
CA VAL A 36 5.68 9.08 6.01
C VAL A 36 5.59 10.04 4.83
N ALA A 37 6.39 9.83 3.77
CA ALA A 37 6.34 10.64 2.55
C ALA A 37 4.95 10.62 1.90
N ASP A 38 4.35 9.45 1.76
CA ASP A 38 3.00 9.28 1.22
C ASP A 38 1.93 10.02 2.06
N CYS A 39 2.14 10.17 3.37
CA CYS A 39 1.19 10.87 4.25
C CYS A 39 1.40 12.39 4.29
N TYR A 40 2.64 12.84 4.31
CA TYR A 40 2.99 14.24 4.64
C TYR A 40 3.60 15.02 3.46
N GLY A 41 4.10 14.36 2.41
CA GLY A 41 4.84 14.97 1.31
C GLY A 41 6.28 15.33 1.73
N PRO A 42 6.69 16.61 1.64
CA PRO A 42 8.02 17.04 2.05
C PRO A 42 8.35 16.62 3.49
N MET A 43 9.56 16.13 3.72
CA MET A 43 9.98 15.66 5.05
C MET A 43 11.50 15.61 5.18
N PRO A 44 12.06 15.64 6.39
CA PRO A 44 13.48 15.36 6.60
C PRO A 44 13.82 13.92 6.19
N TYR A 45 14.78 13.72 5.28
CA TYR A 45 15.28 12.42 4.87
C TYR A 45 16.80 12.40 4.68
N SER A 46 17.32 13.18 3.74
CA SER A 46 18.75 13.19 3.36
C SER A 46 19.64 13.81 4.42
N GLN A 47 19.12 14.79 5.17
CA GLN A 47 19.89 15.56 6.15
C GLN A 47 19.77 15.01 7.58
N VAL A 48 19.06 13.90 7.77
CA VAL A 48 18.89 13.30 9.10
C VAL A 48 20.21 12.67 9.56
N LYS A 49 20.77 13.20 10.65
CA LYS A 49 22.05 12.77 11.24
C LYS A 49 21.90 12.59 12.75
N LYS A 50 22.72 11.69 13.32
CA LYS A 50 22.77 11.46 14.77
C LYS A 50 23.05 12.77 15.50
N GLY A 51 22.26 13.06 16.51
CA GLY A 51 22.41 14.26 17.36
C GLY A 51 21.90 15.58 16.74
N ASN A 52 21.39 15.55 15.50
CA ASN A 52 20.75 16.73 14.91
C ASN A 52 19.23 16.67 15.13
N PHE A 53 18.71 17.61 15.91
CA PHE A 53 17.28 17.73 16.22
C PHE A 53 16.54 18.76 15.34
N TYR A 54 17.27 19.59 14.62
CA TYR A 54 16.73 20.65 13.74
C TYR A 54 17.08 20.32 12.30
N VAL A 55 16.31 19.41 11.70
CA VAL A 55 16.62 18.89 10.37
C VAL A 55 15.81 19.60 9.31
N ALA A 56 16.51 20.06 8.25
CA ALA A 56 15.89 20.65 7.07
C ALA A 56 15.02 19.60 6.34
N TYR A 57 13.94 20.09 5.73
CA TYR A 57 13.07 19.27 4.90
C TYR A 57 13.69 19.10 3.51
N ASP A 58 13.58 17.91 2.96
CA ASP A 58 13.74 17.65 1.53
C ASP A 58 12.41 17.91 0.81
N THR A 59 12.47 18.31 -0.45
CA THR A 59 11.28 18.36 -1.31
C THR A 59 10.73 16.95 -1.51
N GLU A 60 9.46 16.84 -1.85
CA GLU A 60 8.84 15.54 -2.15
C GLU A 60 9.60 14.76 -3.24
N GLU A 61 10.02 15.45 -4.31
CA GLU A 61 10.87 14.88 -5.36
C GLU A 61 12.16 14.27 -4.80
N GLN A 62 12.88 15.04 -3.96
CA GLN A 62 14.14 14.58 -3.38
C GLN A 62 13.93 13.39 -2.43
N VAL A 63 12.84 13.38 -1.66
CA VAL A 63 12.48 12.26 -0.77
C VAL A 63 12.27 10.98 -1.58
N TYR A 64 11.42 11.01 -2.61
CA TYR A 64 11.16 9.82 -3.43
C TYR A 64 12.41 9.36 -4.20
N LYS A 65 13.23 10.29 -4.71
CA LYS A 65 14.51 9.97 -5.33
C LYS A 65 15.41 9.20 -4.38
N ASN A 66 15.63 9.73 -3.18
CA ASN A 66 16.49 9.09 -2.16
C ASN A 66 15.94 7.72 -1.71
N ILE A 67 14.64 7.57 -1.57
CA ILE A 67 14.00 6.29 -1.24
C ILE A 67 14.25 5.26 -2.36
N MET A 68 14.13 5.64 -3.63
CA MET A 68 14.40 4.73 -4.75
C MET A 68 15.88 4.38 -4.87
N GLU A 69 16.78 5.31 -4.56
CA GLU A 69 18.23 5.06 -4.47
C GLU A 69 18.56 4.08 -3.32
N ASP A 70 17.90 4.20 -2.17
CA ASP A 70 18.06 3.25 -1.08
C ASP A 70 17.61 1.84 -1.48
N PHE A 71 16.47 1.70 -2.19
CA PHE A 71 16.03 0.41 -2.72
C PHE A 71 16.97 -0.15 -3.78
N ALA A 72 17.42 0.68 -4.73
CA ALA A 72 18.36 0.26 -5.76
C ALA A 72 19.69 -0.24 -5.18
N SER A 73 20.24 0.50 -4.22
CA SER A 73 21.47 0.11 -3.51
C SER A 73 21.26 -1.19 -2.73
N ALA A 74 20.14 -1.33 -2.01
CA ALA A 74 19.84 -2.53 -1.26
C ALA A 74 19.70 -3.75 -2.18
N ALA A 75 18.98 -3.65 -3.30
CA ALA A 75 18.84 -4.72 -4.26
C ALA A 75 20.20 -5.24 -4.76
N ASN A 76 21.08 -4.32 -5.18
CA ASN A 76 22.44 -4.66 -5.64
C ASN A 76 23.26 -5.34 -4.55
N VAL A 77 23.36 -4.74 -3.37
CA VAL A 77 24.24 -5.24 -2.30
C VAL A 77 23.75 -6.58 -1.76
N LEU A 78 22.46 -6.74 -1.54
CA LEU A 78 21.90 -7.98 -1.00
C LEU A 78 21.97 -9.13 -2.01
N TYR A 79 21.72 -8.85 -3.29
CA TYR A 79 21.80 -9.88 -4.32
C TYR A 79 23.26 -10.31 -4.59
N ASN A 80 24.21 -9.39 -4.62
CA ASN A 80 25.64 -9.72 -4.72
C ASN A 80 26.10 -10.55 -3.54
N TYR A 81 25.74 -10.17 -2.30
CA TYR A 81 26.03 -10.97 -1.13
C TYR A 81 25.46 -12.40 -1.25
N TYR A 82 24.22 -12.54 -1.70
CA TYR A 82 23.60 -13.85 -1.94
C TYR A 82 24.42 -14.70 -2.91
N LYS A 83 24.86 -14.13 -4.04
CA LYS A 83 25.68 -14.84 -5.04
C LYS A 83 27.07 -15.19 -4.49
N ASP A 84 27.76 -14.24 -3.90
CA ASP A 84 29.14 -14.37 -3.44
C ASP A 84 29.27 -15.37 -2.27
N THR A 85 28.23 -15.53 -1.49
CA THR A 85 28.22 -16.42 -0.31
C THR A 85 27.44 -17.72 -0.54
N ASN A 86 26.98 -17.98 -1.77
CA ASN A 86 26.15 -19.11 -2.12
C ASN A 86 24.92 -19.26 -1.20
N GLY A 87 24.26 -18.13 -0.93
CA GLY A 87 23.01 -18.08 -0.16
C GLY A 87 23.20 -18.12 1.37
N ASN A 88 24.39 -17.81 1.89
CA ASN A 88 24.58 -17.70 3.34
C ASN A 88 23.61 -16.68 3.95
N ALA A 89 22.93 -17.07 5.03
CA ALA A 89 21.82 -16.35 5.65
C ALA A 89 22.10 -16.01 7.14
N PRO A 90 23.02 -15.11 7.45
CA PRO A 90 23.41 -14.82 8.85
C PRO A 90 22.26 -14.22 9.69
N LEU A 91 21.21 -13.70 9.07
CA LEU A 91 20.03 -13.15 9.76
C LEU A 91 18.85 -14.12 9.82
N ALA A 92 19.00 -15.38 9.45
CA ALA A 92 17.87 -16.33 9.32
C ALA A 92 16.98 -16.40 10.58
N SER A 93 17.57 -16.41 11.76
CA SER A 93 16.86 -16.49 13.04
C SER A 93 16.18 -15.16 13.47
N ASN A 94 16.55 -14.06 12.85
CA ASN A 94 16.08 -12.71 13.20
C ASN A 94 15.23 -12.06 12.11
N ASP A 95 15.07 -12.73 10.97
CA ASP A 95 14.30 -12.24 9.84
C ASP A 95 12.89 -12.84 9.83
N PRO A 96 11.87 -12.07 10.25
CA PRO A 96 10.49 -12.53 10.32
C PRO A 96 9.78 -12.55 8.95
N VAL A 97 10.44 -12.14 7.87
CA VAL A 97 9.83 -12.00 6.54
C VAL A 97 10.25 -13.15 5.62
N PHE A 98 11.55 -13.32 5.40
CA PHE A 98 12.10 -14.29 4.45
C PHE A 98 13.07 -15.30 5.08
N SER A 99 13.17 -15.35 6.41
CA SER A 99 14.06 -16.26 7.14
C SER A 99 15.51 -16.18 6.61
N GLY A 100 15.98 -14.97 6.31
CA GLY A 100 17.35 -14.72 5.85
C GLY A 100 17.58 -14.95 4.36
N ASN A 101 16.54 -15.11 3.53
CA ASN A 101 16.72 -15.23 2.08
C ASN A 101 17.03 -13.86 1.46
N TYR A 102 18.31 -13.57 1.24
CA TYR A 102 18.79 -12.30 0.70
C TYR A 102 18.35 -12.04 -0.74
N ALA A 103 18.14 -13.10 -1.55
CA ALA A 103 17.61 -12.93 -2.91
C ALA A 103 16.16 -12.42 -2.87
N ASN A 104 15.33 -12.92 -1.95
CA ASN A 104 13.96 -12.43 -1.79
C ASN A 104 13.93 -10.99 -1.24
N TRP A 105 14.85 -10.62 -0.36
CA TRP A 105 15.01 -9.23 0.07
C TRP A 105 15.41 -8.30 -1.09
N ALA A 106 16.30 -8.75 -1.99
CA ALA A 106 16.66 -7.99 -3.19
C ALA A 106 15.47 -7.84 -4.16
N ARG A 107 14.67 -8.92 -4.35
CA ARG A 107 13.42 -8.85 -5.12
C ARG A 107 12.41 -7.88 -4.50
N LEU A 108 12.26 -7.91 -3.18
CA LEU A 108 11.40 -6.96 -2.48
C LEU A 108 11.87 -5.51 -2.69
N ALA A 109 13.18 -5.25 -2.61
CA ALA A 109 13.74 -3.91 -2.85
C ALA A 109 13.41 -3.41 -4.26
N ASN A 110 13.59 -4.24 -5.29
CA ASN A 110 13.20 -3.90 -6.66
C ASN A 110 11.68 -3.69 -6.80
N SER A 111 10.87 -4.54 -6.18
CA SER A 111 9.40 -4.43 -6.23
C SER A 111 8.91 -3.15 -5.55
N MET A 112 9.52 -2.78 -4.42
CA MET A 112 9.25 -1.50 -3.75
C MET A 112 9.72 -0.30 -4.60
N ARG A 113 10.86 -0.40 -5.28
CA ARG A 113 11.32 0.62 -6.23
C ARG A 113 10.31 0.80 -7.38
N LEU A 114 9.78 -0.29 -7.93
CA LEU A 114 8.73 -0.25 -8.95
C LEU A 114 7.44 0.38 -8.42
N ARG A 115 7.01 0.06 -7.18
CA ARG A 115 5.86 0.71 -6.51
C ARG A 115 6.03 2.22 -6.44
N VAL A 116 7.20 2.69 -5.98
CA VAL A 116 7.48 4.13 -5.87
C VAL A 116 7.52 4.77 -7.25
N ALA A 117 8.12 4.13 -8.24
CA ALA A 117 8.16 4.63 -9.62
C ALA A 117 6.74 4.83 -10.20
N ILE A 118 5.85 3.86 -10.05
CA ILE A 118 4.45 4.01 -10.45
C ILE A 118 3.75 5.13 -9.64
N ARG A 119 4.03 5.24 -8.32
CA ARG A 119 3.48 6.28 -7.45
C ARG A 119 3.75 7.68 -7.96
N ILE A 120 4.96 7.94 -8.40
CA ILE A 120 5.39 9.28 -8.84
C ILE A 120 5.20 9.53 -10.34
N SER A 121 4.63 8.57 -11.08
CA SER A 121 4.60 8.58 -12.56
C SER A 121 3.91 9.80 -13.20
N THR A 122 3.00 10.44 -12.48
CA THR A 122 2.32 11.66 -12.96
C THR A 122 3.12 12.93 -12.63
N ALA A 123 3.75 12.97 -11.46
CA ALA A 123 4.50 14.16 -11.01
C ALA A 123 5.90 14.23 -11.62
N TYR A 124 6.57 13.09 -11.76
CA TYR A 124 7.96 12.99 -12.21
C TYR A 124 8.14 11.84 -13.22
N PRO A 125 7.57 11.95 -14.45
CA PRO A 125 7.44 10.84 -15.39
C PRO A 125 8.78 10.24 -15.84
N GLU A 126 9.78 11.05 -16.09
CA GLU A 126 11.09 10.56 -16.55
C GLU A 126 11.82 9.76 -15.45
N MET A 127 11.87 10.30 -14.24
CA MET A 127 12.47 9.62 -13.08
C MET A 127 11.69 8.32 -12.76
N ALA A 128 10.37 8.35 -12.91
CA ALA A 128 9.52 7.19 -12.72
C ALA A 128 9.82 6.08 -13.72
N LYS A 129 9.87 6.41 -15.01
CA LYS A 129 10.16 5.45 -16.07
C LYS A 129 11.54 4.81 -15.88
N GLU A 130 12.58 5.62 -15.70
CA GLU A 130 13.96 5.14 -15.47
C GLU A 130 14.01 4.14 -14.31
N ASN A 131 13.41 4.48 -13.18
CA ASN A 131 13.43 3.63 -12.00
C ASN A 131 12.60 2.36 -12.16
N ALA A 132 11.45 2.43 -12.84
CA ALA A 132 10.60 1.26 -13.11
C ALA A 132 11.32 0.25 -14.03
N GLU A 133 11.90 0.73 -15.13
CA GLU A 133 12.62 -0.10 -16.09
C GLU A 133 13.89 -0.71 -15.48
N ALA A 134 14.66 0.06 -14.70
CA ALA A 134 15.82 -0.42 -13.99
C ALA A 134 15.47 -1.48 -12.92
N ALA A 135 14.37 -1.30 -12.17
CA ALA A 135 13.90 -2.28 -11.20
C ALA A 135 13.46 -3.60 -11.89
N ALA A 136 12.74 -3.49 -13.01
CA ALA A 136 12.22 -4.64 -13.73
C ALA A 136 13.29 -5.43 -14.49
N SER A 137 14.41 -4.79 -14.87
CA SER A 137 15.52 -5.43 -15.60
C SER A 137 16.65 -5.92 -14.68
N HIS A 138 16.57 -5.66 -13.37
CA HIS A 138 17.60 -6.08 -12.42
C HIS A 138 17.66 -7.62 -12.32
N GLU A 139 18.87 -8.20 -12.28
CA GLU A 139 19.10 -9.66 -12.31
C GLU A 139 18.44 -10.43 -11.14
N ALA A 140 18.23 -9.81 -9.97
CA ALA A 140 17.50 -10.44 -8.87
C ALA A 140 16.00 -10.65 -9.19
N GLY A 141 15.46 -9.92 -10.17
CA GLY A 141 14.04 -9.90 -10.49
C GLY A 141 13.20 -9.14 -9.48
N LEU A 142 11.89 -9.39 -9.52
CA LEU A 142 10.85 -8.83 -8.66
C LEU A 142 10.17 -9.96 -7.86
N ILE A 143 9.28 -9.61 -6.95
CA ILE A 143 8.35 -10.55 -6.30
C ILE A 143 7.29 -10.94 -7.35
N GLU A 144 7.38 -12.12 -7.94
CA GLU A 144 6.51 -12.56 -9.05
C GLU A 144 5.71 -13.84 -8.74
N ALA A 145 6.04 -14.53 -7.66
CA ALA A 145 5.35 -15.74 -7.23
C ALA A 145 4.86 -15.63 -5.79
N ASN A 146 3.74 -16.28 -5.46
CA ASN A 146 3.16 -16.23 -4.12
C ASN A 146 4.10 -16.75 -3.02
N ASN A 147 5.00 -17.67 -3.35
CA ASN A 147 6.01 -18.17 -2.41
C ASN A 147 7.07 -17.11 -2.03
N ASP A 148 7.19 -16.06 -2.83
CA ASP A 148 8.12 -14.95 -2.59
C ASP A 148 7.43 -13.75 -1.91
N ASN A 149 6.13 -13.83 -1.61
CA ASN A 149 5.40 -12.76 -0.95
C ASN A 149 6.07 -12.34 0.35
N ALA A 150 6.24 -11.04 0.53
CA ALA A 150 6.76 -10.47 1.77
C ALA A 150 5.66 -10.45 2.85
N MET A 151 5.67 -11.50 3.67
CA MET A 151 4.72 -11.71 4.76
C MET A 151 5.45 -11.73 6.08
N MET A 152 5.24 -10.71 6.90
CA MET A 152 5.93 -10.59 8.20
C MET A 152 5.24 -11.42 9.27
N ASP A 153 5.98 -12.35 9.87
CA ASP A 153 5.54 -13.11 11.04
C ASP A 153 5.59 -12.20 12.28
N CYS A 154 4.51 -12.17 13.06
CA CYS A 154 4.42 -11.39 14.29
C CYS A 154 5.11 -12.07 15.48
N GLY A 155 5.63 -13.28 15.33
CA GLY A 155 6.28 -14.05 16.38
C GLY A 155 5.32 -14.33 17.54
N SER A 156 5.72 -13.94 18.74
CA SER A 156 4.89 -14.07 19.97
C SER A 156 3.85 -12.95 20.13
N GLN A 157 3.85 -11.95 19.24
CA GLN A 157 2.89 -10.84 19.29
C GLN A 157 1.62 -11.19 18.51
N THR A 158 0.47 -10.78 19.05
CA THR A 158 -0.79 -10.89 18.32
C THR A 158 -0.79 -9.95 17.11
N ASN A 159 -1.30 -10.43 15.98
CA ASN A 159 -1.49 -9.59 14.79
C ASN A 159 -2.28 -8.32 15.14
N PRO A 160 -1.77 -7.11 14.81
CA PRO A 160 -2.39 -5.85 15.24
C PRO A 160 -3.79 -5.62 14.67
N TYR A 161 -4.12 -6.16 13.50
CA TYR A 161 -5.49 -6.07 12.96
C TYR A 161 -6.46 -6.92 13.78
N GLN A 162 -6.03 -8.12 14.18
CA GLN A 162 -6.85 -8.96 15.07
C GLN A 162 -7.02 -8.30 16.44
N LEU A 163 -5.94 -7.74 17.01
CA LEU A 163 -5.99 -7.03 18.28
C LEU A 163 -7.00 -5.87 18.22
N ALA A 164 -6.94 -5.06 17.17
CA ALA A 164 -7.84 -3.92 16.99
C ALA A 164 -9.30 -4.36 16.70
N ALA A 165 -9.49 -5.41 15.88
CA ALA A 165 -10.83 -5.83 15.47
C ALA A 165 -11.56 -6.64 16.56
N VAL A 166 -10.85 -7.55 17.23
CA VAL A 166 -11.46 -8.50 18.17
C VAL A 166 -11.24 -8.07 19.62
N SER A 167 -9.98 -7.89 20.05
CA SER A 167 -9.69 -7.63 21.45
C SER A 167 -10.16 -6.24 21.90
N TRP A 168 -9.92 -5.23 21.06
CA TRP A 168 -10.40 -3.87 21.34
C TRP A 168 -11.79 -3.59 20.75
N GLY A 169 -12.16 -4.26 19.66
CA GLY A 169 -13.43 -4.03 18.96
C GLY A 169 -13.52 -2.66 18.28
N ASP A 170 -12.40 -2.06 17.89
CA ASP A 170 -12.29 -0.71 17.32
C ASP A 170 -12.21 -0.70 15.80
N LEU A 171 -12.00 -1.87 15.17
CA LEU A 171 -11.84 -1.99 13.73
C LEU A 171 -13.04 -2.70 13.09
N ARG A 172 -13.55 -2.15 12.00
CA ARG A 172 -14.57 -2.75 11.12
C ARG A 172 -14.07 -2.73 9.69
N VAL A 173 -14.58 -3.66 8.86
CA VAL A 173 -14.30 -3.64 7.42
C VAL A 173 -15.05 -2.46 6.80
N ASN A 174 -14.38 -1.76 5.88
CA ASN A 174 -14.99 -0.63 5.18
C ASN A 174 -16.04 -1.09 4.17
N ALA A 175 -17.17 -0.38 4.09
CA ALA A 175 -18.28 -0.68 3.17
C ALA A 175 -17.83 -0.70 1.70
N ASN A 176 -16.92 0.20 1.30
CA ASN A 176 -16.47 0.24 -0.09
C ASN A 176 -15.93 -1.11 -0.58
N ILE A 177 -15.00 -1.73 0.17
CA ILE A 177 -14.39 -2.98 -0.29
C ILE A 177 -15.38 -4.14 -0.26
N VAL A 178 -16.27 -4.20 0.74
CA VAL A 178 -17.32 -5.23 0.81
C VAL A 178 -18.24 -5.14 -0.39
N ASP A 179 -18.72 -3.94 -0.71
CA ASP A 179 -19.73 -3.76 -1.76
C ASP A 179 -19.13 -3.89 -3.17
N TYR A 180 -17.88 -3.49 -3.38
CA TYR A 180 -17.16 -3.78 -4.64
C TYR A 180 -16.97 -5.28 -4.85
N MET A 181 -16.50 -6.00 -3.84
CA MET A 181 -16.30 -7.44 -3.94
C MET A 181 -17.63 -8.19 -4.10
N ASN A 182 -18.68 -7.74 -3.41
CA ASN A 182 -20.03 -8.27 -3.59
C ASN A 182 -20.55 -8.04 -5.01
N GLY A 183 -20.38 -6.83 -5.54
CA GLY A 183 -20.78 -6.49 -6.91
C GLY A 183 -20.05 -7.29 -7.98
N TYR A 184 -18.79 -7.68 -7.75
CA TYR A 184 -18.03 -8.57 -8.63
C TYR A 184 -18.34 -10.06 -8.42
N GLY A 185 -19.07 -10.45 -7.38
CA GLY A 185 -19.17 -11.85 -6.97
C GLY A 185 -17.81 -12.45 -6.59
N ASP A 186 -16.97 -11.66 -5.92
CA ASP A 186 -15.57 -11.99 -5.70
C ASP A 186 -15.39 -13.08 -4.63
N PRO A 187 -14.81 -14.24 -4.96
CA PRO A 187 -14.70 -15.36 -4.02
C PRO A 187 -13.74 -15.11 -2.85
N ARG A 188 -12.86 -14.09 -2.96
CA ARG A 188 -11.94 -13.71 -1.88
C ARG A 188 -12.64 -13.15 -0.65
N MET A 189 -13.91 -12.72 -0.77
CA MET A 189 -14.68 -12.17 0.37
C MET A 189 -14.67 -13.09 1.59
N SER A 190 -14.89 -14.39 1.39
CA SER A 190 -14.91 -15.40 2.47
C SER A 190 -13.57 -15.61 3.17
N LYS A 191 -12.47 -15.11 2.56
CA LYS A 191 -11.12 -15.13 3.12
C LYS A 191 -10.71 -13.81 3.76
N TYR A 192 -11.35 -12.72 3.35
CA TYR A 192 -11.05 -11.38 3.81
C TYR A 192 -11.85 -10.96 5.02
N PHE A 193 -13.12 -11.42 5.11
CA PHE A 193 -14.08 -10.91 6.08
C PHE A 193 -14.76 -12.03 6.87
N ASN A 194 -15.00 -11.78 8.14
CA ASN A 194 -15.96 -12.56 8.93
C ASN A 194 -17.38 -12.06 8.64
N HIS A 195 -18.35 -12.95 8.76
CA HIS A 195 -19.77 -12.60 8.56
C HIS A 195 -20.19 -11.48 9.51
N SER A 196 -21.14 -10.67 9.04
CA SER A 196 -21.86 -9.72 9.87
C SER A 196 -22.70 -10.46 10.93
N THR A 197 -22.86 -9.85 12.08
CA THR A 197 -23.69 -10.39 13.18
C THR A 197 -24.98 -9.60 13.41
N PHE A 198 -25.34 -8.68 12.51
CA PHE A 198 -26.61 -7.99 12.58
C PHE A 198 -27.79 -8.93 12.39
N THR A 199 -28.73 -8.92 13.33
CA THR A 199 -29.92 -9.75 13.27
C THR A 199 -30.92 -9.20 12.23
N GLY A 200 -31.47 -10.08 11.40
CA GLY A 200 -32.48 -9.71 10.41
C GLY A 200 -31.92 -9.15 9.08
N HIS A 201 -30.59 -9.07 8.92
CA HIS A 201 -29.96 -8.73 7.66
C HIS A 201 -29.72 -9.96 6.80
N THR A 202 -30.01 -9.84 5.50
CA THR A 202 -29.85 -10.94 4.54
C THR A 202 -28.46 -11.03 3.94
N GLN A 203 -27.63 -9.98 4.08
CA GLN A 203 -26.26 -9.97 3.60
C GLN A 203 -25.33 -10.64 4.59
N GLU A 204 -24.51 -11.58 4.10
CA GLU A 204 -23.52 -12.27 4.93
C GLU A 204 -22.41 -11.32 5.39
N TYR A 205 -22.02 -10.38 4.54
CA TYR A 205 -20.97 -9.39 4.83
C TYR A 205 -21.54 -7.99 4.75
N VAL A 206 -21.33 -7.21 5.79
CA VAL A 206 -21.77 -5.81 5.86
C VAL A 206 -20.60 -4.97 6.33
N GLY A 207 -20.12 -4.09 5.46
CA GLY A 207 -19.05 -3.13 5.77
C GLY A 207 -19.62 -1.86 6.41
N MET A 208 -18.81 -1.15 7.17
CA MET A 208 -19.17 0.13 7.77
C MET A 208 -18.79 1.30 6.86
N ARG A 209 -19.69 2.25 6.66
CA ARG A 209 -19.38 3.51 5.97
C ARG A 209 -18.41 4.36 6.79
N SER A 210 -17.50 5.07 6.10
CA SER A 210 -16.56 5.97 6.76
C SER A 210 -17.17 7.32 7.09
N GLY A 211 -16.75 7.89 8.23
CA GLY A 211 -17.06 9.26 8.62
C GLY A 211 -18.42 9.44 9.32
N GLU A 212 -19.02 8.39 9.82
CA GLU A 212 -20.16 8.51 10.71
C GLU A 212 -19.71 9.01 12.09
N ASP A 213 -20.42 9.96 12.66
CA ASP A 213 -20.20 10.48 14.00
C ASP A 213 -21.38 10.15 14.95
N GLY A 214 -21.17 10.28 16.24
CA GLY A 214 -22.25 10.20 17.24
C GLY A 214 -22.81 8.81 17.50
N PHE A 215 -22.03 7.73 17.27
CA PHE A 215 -22.46 6.35 17.59
C PHE A 215 -21.75 5.78 18.81
N ALA A 216 -22.40 4.87 19.51
CA ALA A 216 -21.77 4.05 20.52
C ALA A 216 -21.09 2.82 19.86
N LYS A 217 -20.03 2.32 20.47
CA LYS A 217 -19.31 1.13 19.97
C LYS A 217 -20.20 -0.10 19.79
N SER A 218 -21.20 -0.26 20.65
CA SER A 218 -22.23 -1.31 20.56
C SER A 218 -23.03 -1.24 19.27
N ASP A 219 -23.30 -0.04 18.76
CA ASP A 219 -24.15 0.19 17.58
C ASP A 219 -23.51 -0.32 16.30
N VAL A 220 -22.18 -0.39 16.30
CA VAL A 220 -21.37 -0.83 15.15
C VAL A 220 -20.76 -2.22 15.34
N ALA A 221 -21.07 -2.90 16.45
CA ALA A 221 -20.49 -4.20 16.76
C ALA A 221 -20.86 -5.30 15.74
N GLY A 222 -22.01 -5.17 15.08
CA GLY A 222 -22.52 -6.15 14.12
C GLY A 222 -21.89 -6.10 12.74
N TYR A 223 -21.16 -5.05 12.38
CA TYR A 223 -20.46 -4.97 11.09
C TYR A 223 -19.37 -6.03 10.98
N SER A 224 -19.08 -6.45 9.74
CA SER A 224 -18.01 -7.39 9.44
C SER A 224 -16.64 -6.89 9.92
N ILE A 225 -15.82 -7.81 10.41
CA ILE A 225 -14.43 -7.56 10.79
C ILE A 225 -13.49 -8.36 9.89
N PRO A 226 -12.19 -7.99 9.81
CA PRO A 226 -11.21 -8.76 9.05
C PRO A 226 -11.12 -10.22 9.53
N ALA A 227 -11.10 -11.18 8.61
CA ALA A 227 -10.89 -12.60 8.89
C ALA A 227 -9.41 -12.89 9.17
N ILE A 228 -8.83 -12.15 10.11
CA ILE A 228 -7.41 -12.20 10.49
C ILE A 228 -7.32 -12.78 11.91
N THR A 229 -6.52 -13.84 12.08
CA THR A 229 -6.26 -14.45 13.38
C THR A 229 -5.07 -13.80 14.08
N GLY A 230 -4.88 -14.10 15.36
CA GLY A 230 -3.72 -13.59 16.14
C GLY A 230 -2.37 -14.00 15.57
N THR A 231 -2.32 -15.13 14.87
CA THR A 231 -1.10 -15.71 14.25
C THR A 231 -0.98 -15.44 12.75
N SER A 232 -1.95 -14.76 12.13
CA SER A 232 -1.87 -14.38 10.73
C SER A 232 -0.65 -13.48 10.50
N LYS A 233 0.09 -13.72 9.41
CA LYS A 233 1.21 -12.87 9.01
C LYS A 233 0.71 -11.53 8.48
N LEU A 234 1.52 -10.48 8.62
CA LEU A 234 1.24 -9.16 8.05
C LEU A 234 1.74 -9.10 6.62
N LEU A 235 0.86 -8.72 5.71
CA LEU A 235 1.23 -8.44 4.33
C LEU A 235 2.10 -7.16 4.27
N VAL A 236 3.25 -7.25 3.60
CA VAL A 236 4.14 -6.12 3.27
C VAL A 236 4.09 -5.84 1.77
N PHE A 237 4.19 -6.90 0.96
CA PHE A 237 4.14 -6.84 -0.49
C PHE A 237 3.78 -8.22 -1.07
N CYS A 238 3.04 -8.28 -2.19
CA CYS A 238 2.66 -9.53 -2.83
C CYS A 238 2.95 -9.55 -4.34
N ALA A 239 3.06 -10.76 -4.90
CA ALA A 239 3.27 -10.97 -6.33
C ALA A 239 2.15 -10.38 -7.19
N ALA A 240 0.91 -10.45 -6.72
CA ALA A 240 -0.21 -9.82 -7.39
C ALA A 240 0.00 -8.32 -7.60
N GLU A 241 0.55 -7.62 -6.61
CA GLU A 241 0.86 -6.20 -6.75
C GLU A 241 1.91 -5.94 -7.83
N THR A 242 2.99 -6.74 -7.89
CA THR A 242 3.98 -6.63 -8.98
C THR A 242 3.33 -6.73 -10.36
N ALA A 243 2.43 -7.69 -10.52
CA ALA A 243 1.72 -7.88 -11.80
C ALA A 243 0.88 -6.64 -12.15
N PHE A 244 0.14 -6.07 -11.20
CA PHE A 244 -0.64 -4.85 -11.43
C PHE A 244 0.24 -3.61 -11.69
N LEU A 245 1.38 -3.47 -11.01
CA LEU A 245 2.33 -2.39 -11.27
C LEU A 245 2.93 -2.50 -12.68
N ARG A 246 3.25 -3.71 -13.13
CA ARG A 246 3.68 -3.96 -14.51
C ARG A 246 2.55 -3.68 -15.51
N ALA A 247 1.31 -4.08 -15.21
CA ALA A 247 0.17 -3.77 -16.08
C ALA A 247 0.03 -2.27 -16.31
N GLU A 248 0.11 -1.45 -15.26
CA GLU A 248 0.09 0.00 -15.36
C GLU A 248 1.31 0.55 -16.11
N GLY A 249 2.50 0.04 -15.83
CA GLY A 249 3.72 0.40 -16.55
C GLY A 249 3.61 0.14 -18.06
N LYS A 250 2.96 -0.97 -18.45
CA LYS A 250 2.69 -1.30 -19.86
C LYS A 250 1.69 -0.34 -20.53
N LEU A 251 0.66 0.14 -19.82
CA LEU A 251 -0.20 1.20 -20.34
C LEU A 251 0.58 2.49 -20.64
N LYS A 252 1.66 2.74 -19.87
CA LYS A 252 2.57 3.87 -20.06
C LYS A 252 3.68 3.60 -21.11
N ASN A 253 3.64 2.46 -21.80
CA ASN A 253 4.67 2.01 -22.74
C ASN A 253 6.08 1.87 -22.13
N TRP A 254 6.17 1.44 -20.86
CA TRP A 254 7.45 1.19 -20.18
C TRP A 254 7.93 -0.25 -20.40
N SER A 255 9.25 -0.44 -20.36
CA SER A 255 9.91 -1.75 -20.50
C SER A 255 9.96 -2.50 -19.16
N VAL A 256 8.80 -2.85 -18.60
CA VAL A 256 8.68 -3.49 -17.27
C VAL A 256 8.37 -4.98 -17.32
N GLY A 257 8.76 -5.65 -18.39
CA GLY A 257 8.61 -7.09 -18.60
C GLY A 257 8.07 -7.43 -20.00
N ASN A 258 7.80 -8.71 -20.27
CA ASN A 258 7.56 -9.23 -21.63
C ASN A 258 6.08 -9.44 -21.98
N LYS A 259 5.18 -9.39 -21.00
CA LYS A 259 3.73 -9.55 -21.20
C LYS A 259 3.08 -8.22 -21.55
N SER A 260 1.90 -8.27 -22.16
CA SER A 260 1.03 -7.10 -22.36
C SER A 260 0.44 -6.60 -21.05
N ALA A 261 -0.14 -5.39 -21.03
CA ALA A 261 -0.86 -4.86 -19.89
C ALA A 261 -2.01 -5.79 -19.45
N LYS A 262 -2.75 -6.32 -20.41
CA LYS A 262 -3.84 -7.29 -20.17
C LYS A 262 -3.35 -8.55 -19.47
N GLU A 263 -2.29 -9.17 -19.99
CA GLU A 263 -1.76 -10.41 -19.43
C GLU A 263 -1.25 -10.20 -17.98
N TYR A 264 -0.59 -9.09 -17.68
CA TYR A 264 -0.19 -8.75 -16.31
C TYR A 264 -1.39 -8.47 -15.40
N TYR A 265 -2.42 -7.79 -15.90
CA TYR A 265 -3.66 -7.56 -15.15
C TYR A 265 -4.34 -8.87 -14.76
N GLU A 266 -4.53 -9.77 -15.73
CA GLU A 266 -5.14 -11.10 -15.50
C GLU A 266 -4.29 -11.97 -14.57
N GLU A 267 -2.96 -11.91 -14.70
CA GLU A 267 -2.02 -12.59 -13.81
C GLU A 267 -2.14 -12.08 -12.38
N GLY A 268 -2.25 -10.76 -12.17
CA GLY A 268 -2.44 -10.17 -10.85
C GLY A 268 -3.70 -10.68 -10.15
N ILE A 269 -4.79 -10.81 -10.88
CA ILE A 269 -6.03 -11.39 -10.35
C ILE A 269 -5.82 -12.87 -9.97
N LYS A 270 -5.21 -13.68 -10.85
CA LYS A 270 -4.93 -15.09 -10.59
C LYS A 270 -4.05 -15.28 -9.36
N LEU A 271 -2.94 -14.55 -9.29
CA LEU A 271 -2.03 -14.60 -8.14
C LEU A 271 -2.73 -14.23 -6.82
N SER A 272 -3.60 -13.21 -6.85
CA SER A 272 -4.37 -12.84 -5.66
C SER A 272 -5.37 -13.92 -5.24
N MET A 273 -6.07 -14.55 -6.19
CA MET A 273 -6.98 -15.67 -5.90
C MET A 273 -6.22 -16.87 -5.30
N GLU A 274 -5.09 -17.23 -5.89
CA GLU A 274 -4.22 -18.33 -5.44
C GLU A 274 -3.63 -18.06 -4.04
N GLN A 275 -3.21 -16.82 -3.76
CA GLN A 275 -2.66 -16.43 -2.44
C GLN A 275 -3.64 -16.76 -1.30
N TYR A 276 -4.93 -16.62 -1.55
CA TYR A 276 -5.97 -16.88 -0.57
C TYR A 276 -6.64 -18.24 -0.72
N GLY A 277 -6.14 -19.09 -1.62
CA GLY A 277 -6.68 -20.44 -1.85
C GLY A 277 -8.14 -20.43 -2.31
N THR A 278 -8.52 -19.45 -3.12
CA THR A 278 -9.86 -19.35 -3.70
C THR A 278 -9.86 -19.82 -5.15
N THR A 279 -10.94 -20.48 -5.58
CA THR A 279 -11.13 -20.86 -6.97
C THR A 279 -11.71 -19.68 -7.73
N MET A 280 -11.03 -19.26 -8.81
CA MET A 280 -11.55 -18.22 -9.69
C MET A 280 -12.72 -18.76 -10.51
N PRO A 281 -13.89 -18.11 -10.56
CA PRO A 281 -14.97 -18.51 -11.45
C PRO A 281 -14.55 -18.46 -12.92
N ASP A 282 -15.01 -19.41 -13.74
CA ASP A 282 -14.61 -19.54 -15.15
C ASP A 282 -14.86 -18.28 -15.99
N ASN A 283 -15.93 -17.54 -15.66
CA ASN A 283 -16.29 -16.31 -16.35
C ASN A 283 -15.75 -15.02 -15.70
N TYR A 284 -14.96 -15.09 -14.62
CA TYR A 284 -14.55 -13.91 -13.87
C TYR A 284 -13.76 -12.91 -14.74
N LEU A 285 -12.76 -13.39 -15.47
CA LEU A 285 -11.92 -12.54 -16.34
C LEU A 285 -12.61 -12.08 -17.64
N THR A 286 -13.67 -12.75 -18.02
CA THR A 286 -14.42 -12.44 -19.25
C THR A 286 -15.74 -11.72 -18.98
N ASN A 287 -16.05 -11.43 -17.70
CA ASN A 287 -17.27 -10.75 -17.33
C ASN A 287 -17.24 -9.28 -17.76
N THR A 288 -18.07 -8.93 -18.73
CA THR A 288 -18.24 -7.56 -19.27
C THR A 288 -19.27 -6.72 -18.53
N GLU A 289 -19.99 -7.31 -17.57
CA GLU A 289 -20.99 -6.61 -16.77
C GLU A 289 -20.28 -5.68 -15.75
N LYS A 290 -20.71 -4.42 -15.74
CA LYS A 290 -20.27 -3.47 -14.70
C LYS A 290 -20.95 -3.84 -13.38
N PRO A 291 -20.19 -3.96 -12.28
CA PRO A 291 -20.79 -4.32 -11.00
C PRO A 291 -21.71 -3.21 -10.49
N THR A 292 -22.83 -3.60 -9.88
CA THR A 292 -23.59 -2.69 -9.04
C THR A 292 -22.92 -2.63 -7.67
N VAL A 293 -22.34 -1.47 -7.35
CA VAL A 293 -21.71 -1.20 -6.05
C VAL A 293 -22.63 -0.30 -5.25
N SER A 294 -23.35 -0.90 -4.29
CA SER A 294 -24.43 -0.23 -3.57
C SER A 294 -24.50 -0.66 -2.12
N HIS A 295 -24.61 0.30 -1.23
CA HIS A 295 -24.75 0.12 0.22
C HIS A 295 -26.19 0.38 0.70
N ASN A 296 -27.20 -0.14 -0.03
CA ASN A 296 -28.60 0.17 0.21
C ASN A 296 -29.18 -0.51 1.47
N ASN A 297 -28.54 -1.54 1.98
CA ASN A 297 -29.00 -2.31 3.15
C ASN A 297 -28.14 -2.02 4.39
N ASP A 298 -27.64 -0.81 4.54
CA ASP A 298 -26.89 -0.44 5.73
C ASP A 298 -27.79 -0.51 6.98
N PRO A 299 -27.40 -1.26 8.02
CA PRO A 299 -28.16 -1.33 9.29
C PRO A 299 -28.38 0.04 9.95
N ARG A 300 -27.55 1.03 9.63
CA ARG A 300 -27.63 2.38 10.17
C ARG A 300 -28.20 3.42 9.20
N GLY A 301 -28.65 2.99 8.01
CA GLY A 301 -29.39 3.84 7.08
C GLY A 301 -28.57 4.73 6.16
N HIS A 302 -27.25 4.52 6.05
CA HIS A 302 -26.35 5.33 5.24
C HIS A 302 -26.22 4.81 3.80
N ALA A 303 -27.35 4.69 3.10
CA ALA A 303 -27.41 4.19 1.74
C ALA A 303 -26.62 5.10 0.74
N TYR A 304 -25.95 4.45 -0.20
CA TYR A 304 -25.28 5.12 -1.32
C TYR A 304 -25.02 4.14 -2.46
N THR A 305 -24.99 4.62 -3.70
CA THR A 305 -24.64 3.81 -4.88
C THR A 305 -23.50 4.50 -5.64
N ILE A 306 -22.45 3.75 -5.96
CA ILE A 306 -21.36 4.20 -6.81
C ILE A 306 -21.82 4.22 -8.27
N SER A 307 -21.51 5.28 -8.98
CA SER A 307 -21.90 5.46 -10.38
C SER A 307 -20.80 5.07 -11.37
N ASN A 308 -19.55 5.24 -10.99
CA ASN A 308 -18.40 4.97 -11.86
C ASN A 308 -17.74 3.63 -11.52
N THR A 309 -18.26 2.55 -12.09
CA THR A 309 -17.72 1.20 -11.97
C THR A 309 -17.20 0.68 -13.32
N VAL A 310 -16.31 -0.31 -13.28
CA VAL A 310 -15.79 -1.00 -14.46
C VAL A 310 -15.98 -2.50 -14.33
N ALA A 311 -16.21 -3.16 -15.45
CA ALA A 311 -16.24 -4.62 -15.54
C ALA A 311 -14.85 -5.22 -15.26
N VAL A 312 -14.78 -6.51 -14.93
CA VAL A 312 -13.50 -7.21 -14.78
C VAL A 312 -12.83 -7.41 -16.14
N ALA A 313 -13.60 -7.73 -17.18
CA ALA A 313 -13.08 -8.00 -18.52
C ALA A 313 -12.30 -6.78 -19.06
N TRP A 314 -11.10 -7.07 -19.60
CA TRP A 314 -10.25 -6.07 -20.24
C TRP A 314 -10.94 -5.44 -21.46
N ASN A 315 -10.71 -4.16 -21.71
CA ASN A 315 -11.26 -3.42 -22.85
C ASN A 315 -10.13 -2.81 -23.69
N ASP A 316 -9.84 -3.40 -24.83
CA ASP A 316 -8.73 -2.97 -25.70
C ASP A 316 -8.90 -1.55 -26.29
N ASN A 317 -10.10 -0.97 -26.17
CA ASN A 317 -10.43 0.33 -26.75
C ASN A 317 -10.47 1.47 -25.72
N ASN A 318 -10.18 1.23 -24.45
CA ASN A 318 -10.29 2.25 -23.40
C ASN A 318 -9.20 2.09 -22.33
N GLU A 319 -8.09 2.79 -22.53
CA GLU A 319 -6.94 2.76 -21.59
C GLU A 319 -7.28 3.31 -20.20
N GLU A 320 -8.13 4.33 -20.12
CA GLU A 320 -8.53 4.93 -18.84
C GLU A 320 -9.39 3.95 -18.02
N GLU A 321 -10.36 3.26 -18.66
CA GLU A 321 -11.08 2.19 -17.97
C GLU A 321 -10.16 1.03 -17.56
N ASN A 322 -9.13 0.74 -18.35
CA ASN A 322 -8.16 -0.29 -18.01
C ASN A 322 -7.27 0.12 -16.82
N LEU A 323 -6.89 1.39 -16.73
CA LEU A 323 -6.24 1.91 -15.54
C LEU A 323 -7.15 1.76 -14.31
N GLN A 324 -8.44 2.13 -14.42
CA GLN A 324 -9.41 1.94 -13.34
C GLN A 324 -9.54 0.45 -12.93
N ARG A 325 -9.56 -0.49 -13.90
CA ARG A 325 -9.57 -1.94 -13.64
C ARG A 325 -8.34 -2.39 -12.86
N ILE A 326 -7.16 -1.99 -13.32
CA ILE A 326 -5.88 -2.32 -12.67
C ILE A 326 -5.88 -1.82 -11.23
N ILE A 327 -6.23 -0.57 -11.01
CA ILE A 327 -6.22 0.02 -9.66
C ILE A 327 -7.27 -0.64 -8.76
N THR A 328 -8.47 -0.90 -9.26
CA THR A 328 -9.53 -1.56 -8.48
C THR A 328 -9.12 -2.98 -8.06
N GLN A 329 -8.59 -3.78 -8.99
CA GLN A 329 -8.17 -5.14 -8.67
C GLN A 329 -6.89 -5.17 -7.81
N LYS A 330 -5.96 -4.22 -8.01
CA LYS A 330 -4.79 -4.04 -7.12
C LYS A 330 -5.23 -3.67 -5.70
N TRP A 331 -6.21 -2.78 -5.56
CA TRP A 331 -6.77 -2.41 -4.26
C TRP A 331 -7.37 -3.61 -3.52
N ILE A 332 -8.14 -4.46 -4.22
CA ILE A 332 -8.69 -5.69 -3.64
C ILE A 332 -7.55 -6.66 -3.25
N ALA A 333 -6.57 -6.87 -4.15
CA ALA A 333 -5.46 -7.80 -3.92
C ALA A 333 -4.56 -7.37 -2.74
N ASN A 334 -4.40 -6.07 -2.53
CA ASN A 334 -3.56 -5.48 -1.48
C ASN A 334 -4.25 -5.37 -0.11
N TYR A 335 -5.48 -5.86 0.04
CA TYR A 335 -6.12 -5.86 1.36
C TYR A 335 -5.25 -6.63 2.38
N PRO A 336 -4.97 -6.08 3.58
CA PRO A 336 -5.52 -4.87 4.20
C PRO A 336 -4.55 -3.64 4.21
N LEU A 337 -3.75 -3.42 3.17
CA LEU A 337 -2.78 -2.31 3.10
C LEU A 337 -3.46 -0.94 2.90
N GLY A 338 -4.13 -0.43 3.93
CA GLY A 338 -4.95 0.79 3.83
C GLY A 338 -4.19 2.05 3.44
N LEU A 339 -2.95 2.24 3.91
CA LEU A 339 -2.13 3.41 3.52
C LEU A 339 -1.72 3.35 2.05
N GLU A 340 -1.43 2.17 1.52
CA GLU A 340 -1.16 1.96 0.09
C GLU A 340 -2.41 2.28 -0.73
N ALA A 341 -3.57 1.76 -0.32
CA ALA A 341 -4.85 2.04 -0.96
C ALA A 341 -5.17 3.55 -0.99
N TRP A 342 -4.94 4.26 0.14
CA TRP A 342 -5.16 5.70 0.22
C TRP A 342 -4.21 6.50 -0.70
N ALA A 343 -2.95 6.09 -0.79
CA ALA A 343 -1.98 6.73 -1.67
C ALA A 343 -2.36 6.55 -3.15
N GLU A 344 -2.79 5.35 -3.56
CA GLU A 344 -3.24 5.08 -4.92
C GLU A 344 -4.54 5.80 -5.27
N TYR A 345 -5.50 5.84 -4.36
CA TYR A 345 -6.72 6.63 -4.53
C TYR A 345 -6.44 8.12 -4.73
N ARG A 346 -5.54 8.69 -3.95
CA ARG A 346 -5.15 10.10 -4.13
C ARG A 346 -4.49 10.37 -5.47
N ARG A 347 -3.71 9.43 -5.96
CA ARG A 347 -2.99 9.53 -7.24
C ARG A 347 -3.94 9.42 -8.44
N THR A 348 -4.88 8.47 -8.40
CA THR A 348 -5.68 8.07 -9.56
C THR A 348 -7.16 8.48 -9.48
N GLY A 349 -7.70 8.63 -8.29
CA GLY A 349 -9.14 8.76 -8.05
C GLY A 349 -9.89 7.43 -8.09
N TYR A 350 -9.21 6.29 -8.24
CA TYR A 350 -9.82 4.97 -8.37
C TYR A 350 -9.54 4.05 -7.18
N PRO A 351 -10.50 3.12 -6.91
CA PRO A 351 -11.88 3.12 -7.39
C PRO A 351 -12.67 4.32 -6.85
N GLU A 352 -13.83 4.66 -7.45
CA GLU A 352 -14.75 5.63 -6.83
C GLU A 352 -15.17 5.09 -5.46
N LEU A 353 -15.13 5.93 -4.43
CA LEU A 353 -15.44 5.55 -3.06
C LEU A 353 -16.67 6.31 -2.55
N TYR A 354 -17.35 5.74 -1.56
CA TYR A 354 -18.43 6.42 -0.87
C TYR A 354 -17.92 7.71 -0.21
N PRO A 355 -18.67 8.82 -0.31
CA PRO A 355 -18.31 10.03 0.40
C PRO A 355 -18.34 9.84 1.91
N CYS A 356 -17.56 10.63 2.63
CA CYS A 356 -17.65 10.74 4.09
C CYS A 356 -19.07 11.13 4.49
N ILE A 357 -19.65 10.48 5.49
CA ILE A 357 -21.02 10.76 5.97
C ILE A 357 -21.04 12.13 6.64
N ASP A 358 -20.39 12.25 7.79
CA ASP A 358 -20.34 13.48 8.58
C ASP A 358 -18.98 14.16 8.40
N ASN A 359 -18.94 15.15 7.53
CA ASN A 359 -17.70 15.89 7.28
C ASN A 359 -17.53 17.01 8.32
N LEU A 360 -16.85 16.68 9.40
CA LEU A 360 -16.56 17.61 10.48
C LEU A 360 -15.29 18.46 10.26
N SER A 361 -14.71 18.44 9.05
CA SER A 361 -13.48 19.16 8.75
C SER A 361 -13.71 20.67 8.75
N PRO A 362 -13.05 21.45 9.65
CA PRO A 362 -13.14 22.90 9.65
C PRO A 362 -12.44 23.55 8.44
N SER A 363 -11.61 22.78 7.73
CA SER A 363 -10.78 23.25 6.62
C SER A 363 -11.41 23.03 5.24
N GLY A 364 -12.67 22.56 5.17
CA GLY A 364 -13.36 22.35 3.90
C GLY A 364 -12.83 21.18 3.06
N VAL A 365 -12.42 20.10 3.71
CA VAL A 365 -12.07 18.84 3.00
C VAL A 365 -13.29 18.35 2.23
N ASP A 366 -13.11 18.05 0.95
CA ASP A 366 -14.19 17.52 0.11
C ASP A 366 -14.59 16.11 0.54
N SER A 367 -15.88 15.88 0.79
CA SER A 367 -16.39 14.60 1.31
C SER A 367 -16.19 13.41 0.35
N LYS A 368 -16.14 13.65 -0.98
CA LYS A 368 -15.91 12.63 -2.00
C LYS A 368 -14.42 12.35 -2.19
N ARG A 369 -13.62 13.41 -2.34
CA ARG A 369 -12.19 13.29 -2.60
C ARG A 369 -11.39 12.93 -1.36
N GLY A 370 -11.94 13.19 -0.19
CA GLY A 370 -11.29 12.95 1.07
C GLY A 370 -10.05 13.82 1.29
N MET A 371 -9.36 13.53 2.37
CA MET A 371 -8.13 14.19 2.75
C MET A 371 -7.00 13.82 1.78
N ARG A 372 -6.26 14.85 1.30
CA ARG A 372 -5.20 14.66 0.29
C ARG A 372 -3.80 14.50 0.89
N ARG A 373 -3.61 14.97 2.12
CA ARG A 373 -2.37 14.95 2.88
C ARG A 373 -2.68 15.10 4.36
N LEU A 374 -1.85 14.58 5.23
CA LEU A 374 -1.90 14.92 6.66
C LEU A 374 -1.14 16.23 6.88
N ARG A 375 -1.59 17.02 7.86
CA ARG A 375 -0.84 18.17 8.35
C ARG A 375 0.46 17.70 8.98
N PHE A 376 1.49 18.54 8.89
CA PHE A 376 2.72 18.27 9.62
C PHE A 376 2.44 18.20 11.14
N PRO A 377 3.17 17.33 11.86
CA PRO A 377 2.99 17.22 13.31
C PRO A 377 3.19 18.55 14.03
N TYR A 378 2.33 18.82 15.01
CA TYR A 378 2.42 20.07 15.79
C TYR A 378 3.79 20.25 16.49
N THR A 379 4.46 19.15 16.81
CA THR A 379 5.82 19.17 17.34
C THR A 379 6.84 19.80 16.40
N GLU A 380 6.65 19.68 15.07
CA GLU A 380 7.49 20.36 14.08
C GLU A 380 7.28 21.89 14.14
N VAL A 381 6.03 22.32 14.28
CA VAL A 381 5.70 23.74 14.43
C VAL A 381 6.39 24.33 15.67
N GLN A 382 6.40 23.59 16.77
CA GLN A 382 6.99 24.04 18.03
C GLN A 382 8.52 23.94 18.07
N ASN A 383 9.07 22.81 17.64
CA ASN A 383 10.46 22.47 17.91
C ASN A 383 11.39 22.65 16.71
N ASN A 384 10.86 22.76 15.48
CA ASN A 384 11.63 22.86 14.24
C ASN A 384 11.06 23.93 13.30
N HIS A 385 10.58 25.05 13.87
CA HIS A 385 9.73 26.03 13.21
C HIS A 385 10.26 26.55 11.87
N SER A 386 11.53 26.93 11.80
CA SER A 386 12.12 27.46 10.55
C SER A 386 12.14 26.41 9.43
N ASN A 387 12.50 25.18 9.75
CA ASN A 387 12.49 24.08 8.77
C ASN A 387 11.06 23.63 8.43
N TYR A 388 10.14 23.69 9.39
CA TYR A 388 8.70 23.49 9.14
C TYR A 388 8.18 24.51 8.11
N GLN A 389 8.49 25.80 8.27
CA GLN A 389 8.09 26.83 7.30
C GLN A 389 8.69 26.58 5.91
N GLN A 390 9.94 26.11 5.84
CA GLN A 390 10.55 25.67 4.60
C GLN A 390 9.78 24.50 3.99
N GLY A 391 9.45 23.46 4.79
CA GLY A 391 8.62 22.32 4.33
C GLY A 391 7.26 22.75 3.80
N VAL A 392 6.59 23.71 4.46
CA VAL A 392 5.32 24.29 3.99
C VAL A 392 5.51 24.99 2.63
N SER A 393 6.61 25.71 2.43
CA SER A 393 6.90 26.39 1.15
C SER A 393 7.08 25.42 -0.04
N TYR A 394 7.41 24.16 0.22
CA TYR A 394 7.50 23.09 -0.80
C TYR A 394 6.15 22.50 -1.18
N LEU A 395 5.09 22.76 -0.43
CA LEU A 395 3.75 22.34 -0.82
C LEU A 395 3.32 23.10 -2.07
N LYS A 396 2.54 22.44 -2.92
CA LYS A 396 2.08 23.04 -4.17
C LYS A 396 1.43 24.40 -3.92
N ASN A 397 1.92 25.43 -4.60
CA ASN A 397 1.50 26.82 -4.48
C ASN A 397 1.85 27.51 -3.15
N GLY A 398 2.81 26.97 -2.37
CA GLY A 398 3.15 27.52 -1.06
C GLY A 398 1.96 27.61 -0.11
N GLY A 399 0.98 26.73 -0.34
CA GLY A 399 -0.29 26.77 0.39
C GLY A 399 -0.14 26.50 1.88
N PRO A 400 -1.18 26.84 2.68
CA PRO A 400 -1.15 26.55 4.10
C PRO A 400 -1.07 25.03 4.34
N ASP A 401 -0.53 24.64 5.48
CA ASP A 401 -0.50 23.24 5.96
C ASP A 401 -1.91 22.82 6.43
N ASN A 402 -2.82 22.64 5.47
CA ASN A 402 -4.26 22.35 5.68
C ASN A 402 -4.59 20.88 5.48
#